data_af4c57c9b83a3e4204205311cc33e702
#
_entry.id   af4c57c9b83a3e4204205311cc33e702
#
_cell.length_a   1.000
_cell.length_b   1.000
_cell.length_c   1.000
_cell.angle_alpha   90.00
_cell.angle_beta   90.00
_cell.angle_gamma   90.00
#
_symmetry.space_group_name_H-M   'P 1'
#
loop_
_entity.id
_entity.type
_entity.pdbx_description
1 polymer ?
#
loop_
_entity_poly.entity_id
_entity_poly.type
_entity_poly.pdbx_seq_one_letter_code
_entity_poly.pdbx_strand_id
1 'polypeptide(L)'
;MIEGASTEIDRIFIMILGVDNIESLRRYYSEKFYIVTSDPAPFRIRTLSNEHGLPIETKFPLSIATLSNKSLIEIDEYPKASVYRENMINELPPGIAMVSFYVDSIPNTLPFISPVTVKKELPYNKRKSAVIRGPVGELIEIIET
;
A
#
# COMPACT_ATOMS: atom_id res chain seq x y z
N MET A 1 -12.56 -16.61 -8.80
CA MET A 1 -11.97 -16.30 -10.12
C MET A 1 -11.98 -14.79 -10.29
N ILE A 2 -10.85 -14.18 -10.66
CA ILE A 2 -10.81 -12.76 -10.98
C ILE A 2 -11.39 -12.64 -12.40
N GLU A 3 -12.58 -12.06 -12.52
CA GLU A 3 -13.20 -11.83 -13.83
C GLU A 3 -12.35 -10.89 -14.67
N GLY A 4 -12.09 -11.25 -15.92
CA GLY A 4 -11.42 -10.41 -16.91
C GLY A 4 -9.90 -10.59 -17.01
N ALA A 5 -9.31 -11.62 -16.41
CA ALA A 5 -7.92 -11.97 -16.71
C ALA A 5 -7.80 -12.49 -18.16
N SER A 6 -6.91 -11.89 -18.93
CA SER A 6 -6.65 -12.27 -20.32
C SER A 6 -5.44 -13.21 -20.45
N THR A 7 -4.70 -13.43 -19.36
CA THR A 7 -3.51 -14.26 -19.26
C THR A 7 -3.51 -15.02 -17.94
N GLU A 8 -2.61 -15.99 -17.78
CA GLU A 8 -2.42 -16.72 -16.51
C GLU A 8 -1.98 -15.79 -15.37
N ILE A 9 -1.24 -14.74 -15.70
CA ILE A 9 -0.84 -13.66 -14.77
C ILE A 9 -1.30 -12.35 -15.38
N ASP A 10 -2.28 -11.71 -14.76
CA ASP A 10 -2.88 -10.47 -15.28
C ASP A 10 -2.37 -9.23 -14.53
N ARG A 11 -2.58 -9.17 -13.22
CA ARG A 11 -2.23 -8.01 -12.40
C ARG A 11 -2.07 -8.37 -10.93
N ILE A 12 -1.38 -7.51 -10.19
CA ILE A 12 -1.46 -7.51 -8.74
C ILE A 12 -2.84 -6.99 -8.35
N PHE A 13 -3.63 -7.81 -7.64
CA PHE A 13 -4.97 -7.41 -7.24
C PHE A 13 -5.04 -6.83 -5.82
N ILE A 14 -4.05 -7.12 -4.97
CA ILE A 14 -4.02 -6.67 -3.58
C ILE A 14 -2.59 -6.33 -3.15
N MET A 15 -2.47 -5.23 -2.42
CA MET A 15 -1.28 -4.85 -1.66
C MET A 15 -1.65 -4.90 -0.18
N ILE A 16 -0.84 -5.57 0.65
CA ILE A 16 -1.07 -5.70 2.08
C ILE A 16 -0.08 -4.81 2.82
N LEU A 17 -0.60 -3.99 3.72
CA LEU A 17 0.18 -3.12 4.60
C LEU A 17 -0.07 -3.49 6.06
N GLY A 18 0.99 -3.97 6.74
CA GLY A 18 0.98 -4.19 8.18
C GLY A 18 1.24 -2.88 8.93
N VAL A 19 0.41 -2.58 9.94
CA VAL A 19 0.48 -1.35 10.72
C VAL A 19 0.33 -1.62 12.21
N ASP A 20 0.79 -0.71 13.04
CA ASP A 20 0.56 -0.74 14.49
C ASP A 20 -0.75 -0.03 14.90
N ASN A 21 -1.29 0.80 14.01
CA ASN A 21 -2.54 1.53 14.22
C ASN A 21 -3.28 1.70 12.90
N ILE A 22 -4.33 0.92 12.72
CA ILE A 22 -5.11 0.87 11.49
C ILE A 22 -5.79 2.21 11.16
N GLU A 23 -6.26 2.94 12.17
CA GLU A 23 -6.96 4.20 11.97
C GLU A 23 -6.02 5.31 11.46
N SER A 24 -4.76 5.31 11.88
CA SER A 24 -3.79 6.30 11.41
C SER A 24 -3.50 6.14 9.92
N LEU A 25 -3.37 4.90 9.44
CA LEU A 25 -3.14 4.63 8.02
C LEU A 25 -4.39 4.89 7.17
N ARG A 26 -5.57 4.47 7.63
CA ARG A 26 -6.85 4.78 6.98
C ARG A 26 -7.01 6.29 6.76
N ARG A 27 -6.75 7.07 7.81
CA ARG A 27 -6.80 8.54 7.75
C ARG A 27 -5.81 9.09 6.73
N TYR A 28 -4.57 8.61 6.74
CA TYR A 28 -3.55 9.04 5.78
C TYR A 28 -3.99 8.84 4.33
N TYR A 29 -4.46 7.65 3.98
CA TYR A 29 -4.92 7.37 2.63
C TYR A 29 -6.18 8.16 2.24
N SER A 30 -7.08 8.36 3.17
CA SER A 30 -8.27 9.19 2.95
C SER A 30 -7.92 10.67 2.73
N GLU A 31 -7.07 11.25 3.58
CA GLU A 31 -6.71 12.68 3.50
C GLU A 31 -5.78 13.02 2.34
N LYS A 32 -4.87 12.11 1.98
CA LYS A 32 -3.84 12.36 0.96
C LYS A 32 -4.25 11.93 -0.44
N PHE A 33 -5.05 10.88 -0.54
CA PHE A 33 -5.40 10.26 -1.83
C PHE A 33 -6.91 10.12 -2.05
N TYR A 34 -7.74 10.58 -1.11
CA TYR A 34 -9.20 10.42 -1.15
C TYR A 34 -9.66 8.96 -1.28
N ILE A 35 -8.84 8.02 -0.79
CA ILE A 35 -9.16 6.59 -0.81
C ILE A 35 -10.03 6.27 0.40
N VAL A 36 -11.25 5.78 0.12
CA VAL A 36 -12.18 5.33 1.15
C VAL A 36 -11.88 3.88 1.50
N THR A 37 -11.72 3.60 2.78
CA THR A 37 -11.52 2.26 3.33
C THR A 37 -12.76 1.77 4.06
N SER A 38 -12.95 0.45 4.12
CA SER A 38 -13.96 -0.15 4.98
C SER A 38 -13.66 0.11 6.46
N ASP A 39 -14.68 0.03 7.32
CA ASP A 39 -14.41 -0.02 8.74
C ASP A 39 -13.61 -1.28 9.11
N PRO A 40 -12.71 -1.19 10.12
CA PRO A 40 -11.95 -2.35 10.54
C PRO A 40 -12.86 -3.47 11.06
N ALA A 41 -12.62 -4.67 10.57
CA ALA A 41 -13.33 -5.86 11.01
C ALA A 41 -12.35 -6.93 11.50
N PRO A 42 -12.73 -7.78 12.46
CA PRO A 42 -11.84 -8.81 13.01
C PRO A 42 -11.73 -10.01 12.05
N PHE A 43 -10.53 -10.23 11.48
CA PHE A 43 -10.24 -11.34 10.57
C PHE A 43 -9.16 -12.27 11.12
N ARG A 44 -9.23 -13.56 10.78
CA ARG A 44 -8.19 -14.54 11.08
C ARG A 44 -7.11 -14.45 10.02
N ILE A 45 -5.92 -14.05 10.42
CA ILE A 45 -4.74 -13.99 9.56
C ILE A 45 -3.75 -15.03 10.07
N ARG A 46 -3.77 -16.21 9.44
CA ARG A 46 -2.97 -17.38 9.89
C ARG A 46 -1.47 -17.11 9.90
N THR A 47 -0.99 -16.37 8.92
CA THR A 47 0.43 -15.98 8.83
C THR A 47 0.85 -15.16 10.04
N LEU A 48 0.07 -14.16 10.46
CA LEU A 48 0.34 -13.38 11.66
C LEU A 48 0.29 -14.23 12.94
N SER A 49 -0.72 -15.10 13.06
CA SER A 49 -0.82 -16.00 14.21
C SER A 49 0.42 -16.89 14.32
N ASN A 50 0.86 -17.51 13.23
CA ASN A 50 2.03 -18.39 13.20
C ASN A 50 3.32 -17.62 13.52
N GLU A 51 3.53 -16.47 12.90
CA GLU A 51 4.74 -15.65 13.09
C GLU A 51 4.91 -15.19 14.55
N HIS A 52 3.80 -14.87 15.20
CA HIS A 52 3.79 -14.38 16.57
C HIS A 52 3.51 -15.48 17.63
N GLY A 53 3.47 -16.75 17.26
CA GLY A 53 3.18 -17.84 18.18
C GLY A 53 1.81 -17.76 18.85
N LEU A 54 0.82 -17.15 18.18
CA LEU A 54 -0.53 -16.96 18.69
C LEU A 54 -1.46 -18.11 18.25
N PRO A 55 -2.57 -18.35 18.97
CA PRO A 55 -3.57 -19.30 18.54
C PRO A 55 -4.08 -18.99 17.13
N ILE A 56 -4.25 -20.03 16.29
CA ILE A 56 -4.64 -19.88 14.88
C ILE A 56 -6.01 -19.20 14.70
N GLU A 57 -6.84 -19.20 15.74
CA GLU A 57 -8.15 -18.54 15.78
C GLU A 57 -8.07 -17.05 16.14
N THR A 58 -6.86 -16.55 16.42
CA THR A 58 -6.65 -15.13 16.75
C THR A 58 -7.11 -14.25 15.58
N LYS A 59 -7.86 -13.21 15.93
CA LYS A 59 -8.36 -12.25 14.97
C LYS A 59 -7.64 -10.93 15.11
N PHE A 60 -7.35 -10.31 13.98
CA PHE A 60 -6.69 -9.01 13.86
C PHE A 60 -7.63 -8.04 13.16
N PRO A 61 -7.62 -6.75 13.50
CA PRO A 61 -8.34 -5.74 12.74
C PRO A 61 -7.80 -5.68 11.31
N LEU A 62 -8.71 -5.71 10.34
CA LEU A 62 -8.42 -5.64 8.92
C LEU A 62 -9.37 -4.64 8.26
N SER A 63 -8.86 -3.79 7.41
CA SER A 63 -9.62 -2.85 6.59
C SER A 63 -9.20 -2.97 5.13
N ILE A 64 -10.12 -2.72 4.21
CA ILE A 64 -9.88 -2.81 2.77
C ILE A 64 -10.26 -1.50 2.08
N ALA A 65 -9.39 -1.02 1.22
CA ALA A 65 -9.70 -0.01 0.21
C ALA A 65 -9.84 -0.68 -1.15
N THR A 66 -10.91 -0.38 -1.87
CA THR A 66 -11.11 -0.82 -3.25
C THR A 66 -10.72 0.31 -4.19
N LEU A 67 -9.76 0.05 -5.07
CA LEU A 67 -9.32 0.98 -6.09
C LEU A 67 -10.11 0.82 -7.38
N SER A 68 -10.06 1.82 -8.27
CA SER A 68 -10.87 1.88 -9.50
C SER A 68 -10.75 0.65 -10.41
N ASN A 69 -9.61 -0.02 -10.43
CA ASN A 69 -9.34 -1.20 -11.26
C ASN A 69 -9.61 -2.54 -10.56
N LYS A 70 -10.46 -2.56 -9.54
CA LYS A 70 -10.68 -3.73 -8.68
C LYS A 70 -9.41 -4.21 -7.95
N SER A 71 -8.33 -3.44 -7.97
CA SER A 71 -7.17 -3.68 -7.08
C SER A 71 -7.52 -3.23 -5.67
N LEU A 72 -6.90 -3.86 -4.69
CA LEU A 72 -7.20 -3.63 -3.28
C LEU A 72 -5.93 -3.18 -2.54
N ILE A 73 -6.15 -2.37 -1.51
CA ILE A 73 -5.18 -2.18 -0.43
C ILE A 73 -5.80 -2.82 0.81
N GLU A 74 -5.15 -3.84 1.35
CA GLU A 74 -5.50 -4.46 2.63
C GLU A 74 -4.61 -3.85 3.71
N ILE A 75 -5.21 -3.45 4.80
CA ILE A 75 -4.53 -2.86 5.95
C ILE A 75 -4.78 -3.77 7.13
N ASP A 76 -3.71 -4.39 7.65
CA ASP A 76 -3.75 -5.32 8.77
C ASP A 76 -3.13 -4.69 10.00
N GLU A 77 -3.86 -4.64 11.12
CA GLU A 77 -3.25 -4.23 12.38
C GLU A 77 -2.44 -5.38 12.98
N TYR A 78 -1.14 -5.16 13.05
CA TYR A 78 -0.18 -6.16 13.54
C TYR A 78 -0.11 -6.17 15.07
N PRO A 79 0.25 -7.31 15.67
CA PRO A 79 0.48 -7.40 17.12
C PRO A 79 1.54 -6.40 17.59
N LYS A 80 1.41 -5.91 18.83
CA LYS A 80 2.36 -4.95 19.43
C LYS A 80 3.81 -5.44 19.48
N ALA A 81 4.03 -6.75 19.39
CA ALA A 81 5.36 -7.35 19.33
C ALA A 81 6.02 -7.23 17.96
N SER A 82 5.30 -6.77 16.94
CA SER A 82 5.84 -6.55 15.61
C SER A 82 6.83 -5.39 15.61
N VAL A 83 7.86 -5.51 14.78
CA VAL A 83 8.89 -4.48 14.62
C VAL A 83 8.67 -3.72 13.32
N TYR A 84 9.02 -2.44 13.33
CA TYR A 84 8.98 -1.64 12.12
C TYR A 84 9.98 -2.13 11.08
N ARG A 85 9.62 -1.93 9.83
CA ARG A 85 10.51 -2.16 8.70
C ARG A 85 11.76 -1.30 8.83
N GLU A 86 12.92 -1.92 8.75
CA GLU A 86 14.18 -1.20 8.71
C GLU A 86 14.30 -0.44 7.38
N ASN A 87 14.57 0.86 7.49
CA ASN A 87 14.84 1.73 6.34
C ASN A 87 16.31 2.10 6.34
N MET A 88 17.13 1.33 5.63
CA MET A 88 18.54 1.66 5.46
C MET A 88 18.71 2.79 4.44
N ILE A 89 19.70 3.65 4.65
CA ILE A 89 19.98 4.76 3.74
C ILE A 89 20.48 4.19 2.41
N ASN A 90 19.88 4.64 1.31
CA ASN A 90 20.16 4.21 -0.06
C ASN A 90 19.79 2.75 -0.40
N GLU A 91 18.98 2.11 0.42
CA GLU A 91 18.43 0.78 0.14
C GLU A 91 16.92 0.81 -0.04
N LEU A 92 16.41 -0.16 -0.79
CA LEU A 92 14.97 -0.37 -0.87
C LEU A 92 14.49 -1.05 0.42
N PRO A 93 13.32 -0.69 0.93
CA PRO A 93 12.76 -1.36 2.09
C PRO A 93 12.51 -2.85 1.78
N PRO A 94 12.65 -3.75 2.77
CA PRO A 94 12.39 -5.17 2.56
C PRO A 94 10.92 -5.45 2.21
N GLY A 95 10.67 -6.57 1.54
CA GLY A 95 9.34 -6.97 1.06
C GLY A 95 8.93 -6.22 -0.22
N ILE A 96 7.65 -5.86 -0.35
CA ILE A 96 7.20 -5.00 -1.45
C ILE A 96 7.74 -3.60 -1.21
N ALA A 97 8.80 -3.27 -1.95
CA ALA A 97 9.54 -2.04 -1.73
C ALA A 97 8.75 -0.80 -2.16
N MET A 98 8.03 -0.86 -3.29
CA MET A 98 7.32 0.26 -3.87
C MET A 98 6.08 -0.20 -4.62
N VAL A 99 5.03 0.63 -4.60
CA VAL A 99 3.85 0.51 -5.44
C VAL A 99 3.64 1.80 -6.21
N SER A 100 3.07 1.70 -7.41
CA SER A 100 2.78 2.86 -8.26
C SER A 100 1.28 3.06 -8.39
N PHE A 101 0.82 4.30 -8.19
CA PHE A 101 -0.56 4.71 -8.38
C PHE A 101 -0.68 5.75 -9.48
N TYR A 102 -1.69 5.60 -10.33
CA TYR A 102 -2.11 6.65 -11.23
C TYR A 102 -3.02 7.63 -10.51
N VAL A 103 -2.77 8.92 -10.72
CA VAL A 103 -3.56 10.03 -10.16
C VAL A 103 -3.87 11.05 -11.27
N ASP A 104 -4.99 11.75 -11.16
CA ASP A 104 -5.36 12.78 -12.16
C ASP A 104 -4.37 13.96 -12.15
N SER A 105 -3.85 14.30 -10.97
CA SER A 105 -2.79 15.31 -10.82
C SER A 105 -1.94 15.02 -9.59
N ILE A 106 -0.65 15.35 -9.67
CA ILE A 106 0.27 15.20 -8.54
C ILE A 106 0.06 16.37 -7.56
N PRO A 107 -0.43 16.11 -6.32
CA PRO A 107 -0.67 17.18 -5.35
C PRO A 107 0.64 17.82 -4.88
N ASN A 108 0.77 19.14 -4.97
CA ASN A 108 1.98 19.87 -4.54
C ASN A 108 2.24 19.80 -3.02
N THR A 109 1.27 19.34 -2.24
CA THR A 109 1.34 19.27 -0.76
C THR A 109 1.93 17.97 -0.23
N LEU A 110 2.26 17.02 -1.10
CA LEU A 110 2.84 15.75 -0.67
C LEU A 110 4.33 15.90 -0.34
N PRO A 111 4.81 15.17 0.68
CA PRO A 111 6.22 15.20 1.09
C PRO A 111 7.06 14.33 0.15
N PHE A 112 7.37 14.84 -1.02
CA PHE A 112 8.18 14.11 -2.00
C PHE A 112 9.59 13.82 -1.50
N ILE A 113 10.04 12.60 -1.70
CA ILE A 113 11.43 12.16 -1.49
C ILE A 113 12.22 12.08 -2.80
N SER A 114 11.55 12.30 -3.94
CA SER A 114 12.15 12.47 -5.26
C SER A 114 11.64 13.75 -5.91
N PRO A 115 12.38 14.34 -6.86
CA PRO A 115 11.84 15.43 -7.68
C PRO A 115 10.69 14.93 -8.55
N VAL A 116 9.72 15.81 -8.84
CA VAL A 116 8.71 15.55 -9.86
C VAL A 116 9.38 15.62 -11.23
N THR A 117 9.40 14.51 -11.96
CA THR A 117 10.08 14.39 -13.25
C THR A 117 9.16 13.82 -14.33
N VAL A 118 9.40 14.20 -15.58
CA VAL A 118 8.73 13.60 -16.74
C VAL A 118 9.59 12.44 -17.25
N LYS A 119 9.03 11.24 -17.23
CA LYS A 119 9.69 10.02 -17.73
C LYS A 119 9.10 9.66 -19.10
N LYS A 120 9.94 9.39 -20.10
CA LYS A 120 9.51 9.14 -21.49
C LYS A 120 9.16 7.67 -21.73
N GLU A 121 9.84 6.77 -21.06
CA GLU A 121 9.75 5.32 -21.22
C GLU A 121 8.42 4.78 -20.67
N LEU A 122 8.04 3.57 -21.09
CA LEU A 122 6.93 2.86 -20.47
C LEU A 122 7.31 2.43 -19.04
N PRO A 123 6.38 2.42 -18.11
CA PRO A 123 4.93 2.67 -18.26
C PRO A 123 4.53 4.17 -18.20
N TYR A 124 5.48 5.09 -18.08
CA TYR A 124 5.20 6.52 -17.82
C TYR A 124 4.66 7.24 -19.05
N ASN A 125 5.14 6.92 -20.24
CA ASN A 125 4.67 7.51 -21.52
C ASN A 125 4.58 9.05 -21.49
N LYS A 126 5.70 9.72 -21.14
CA LYS A 126 5.84 11.19 -21.01
C LYS A 126 5.02 11.80 -19.85
N ARG A 127 4.59 11.00 -18.90
CA ARG A 127 3.87 11.46 -17.71
C ARG A 127 4.84 11.91 -16.61
N LYS A 128 4.36 12.82 -15.77
CA LYS A 128 5.07 13.18 -14.55
C LYS A 128 4.97 12.06 -13.53
N SER A 129 6.03 11.84 -12.79
CA SER A 129 6.01 10.97 -11.62
C SER A 129 6.89 11.51 -10.51
N ALA A 130 6.57 11.12 -9.29
CA ALA A 130 7.32 11.41 -8.09
C ALA A 130 7.13 10.30 -7.07
N VAL A 131 8.03 10.21 -6.10
CA VAL A 131 7.97 9.21 -5.03
C VAL A 131 7.81 9.91 -3.69
N ILE A 132 6.94 9.36 -2.85
CA ILE A 132 6.81 9.70 -1.44
C ILE A 132 7.09 8.47 -0.59
N ARG A 133 7.32 8.68 0.70
CA ARG A 133 7.33 7.61 1.69
C ARG A 133 6.02 7.62 2.46
N GLY A 134 5.35 6.49 2.50
CA GLY A 134 4.16 6.31 3.29
C GLY A 134 4.46 6.12 4.79
N PRO A 135 3.41 6.14 5.64
CA PRO A 135 3.57 6.17 7.10
C PRO A 135 4.18 4.90 7.70
N VAL A 136 4.11 3.77 7.01
CA VAL A 136 4.72 2.50 7.46
C VAL A 136 6.03 2.18 6.72
N GLY A 137 6.64 3.21 6.09
CA GLY A 137 7.93 3.12 5.43
C GLY A 137 7.91 2.61 4.00
N GLU A 138 6.74 2.29 3.45
CA GLU A 138 6.55 1.90 2.06
C GLU A 138 6.88 3.07 1.11
N LEU A 139 7.40 2.76 -0.06
CA LEU A 139 7.54 3.74 -1.12
C LEU A 139 6.28 3.75 -1.99
N ILE A 140 5.79 4.94 -2.26
CA ILE A 140 4.62 5.16 -3.11
C ILE A 140 5.07 6.03 -4.29
N GLU A 141 5.06 5.45 -5.49
CA GLU A 141 5.23 6.23 -6.70
C GLU A 141 3.88 6.73 -7.19
N ILE A 142 3.81 7.99 -7.54
CA ILE A 142 2.62 8.65 -8.07
C ILE A 142 2.91 9.03 -9.50
N ILE A 143 2.04 8.62 -10.43
CA ILE A 143 2.15 8.88 -11.87
C ILE A 143 0.91 9.67 -12.30
N GLU A 144 1.12 10.88 -12.82
CA GLU A 144 0.03 11.74 -13.34
C GLU A 144 -0.53 11.14 -14.64
N THR A 145 -1.86 11.02 -14.79
CA THR A 145 -2.52 10.47 -15.99
C THR A 145 -2.60 11.46 -17.15
#